data_cd063ea63fec603ea3af5d9d45dcf356
#
_entry.id   cd063ea63fec603ea3af5d9d45dcf356
#
_cell.length_a   1.000
_cell.length_b   1.000
_cell.length_c   1.000
_cell.angle_alpha   90.00
_cell.angle_beta   90.00
_cell.angle_gamma   90.00
#
_symmetry.space_group_name_H-M   'P 1'
#
loop_
_entity.id
_entity.type
_entity.pdbx_description
1 polymer ?
#
loop_
_entity_poly.entity_id
_entity_poly.type
_entity_poly.pdbx_seq_one_letter_code
_entity_poly.pdbx_strand_id
1 'polypeptide(L)'
;MSEPIDRFTCIRWLFKNNFEKIRQQKVLICGVGGVVGFALDALYRVGIGQITIIDKDVFDVTNQNRQIGSERIGESKVLVLQDLYKGIQALNLRIDEAFLNSFNFRDYDYILDCMDDLPIKTSLAIKCQNFAYGKFISSMGSAKRLNPKHIQVRSVWESYGDKFGRKFRDFLKKRRFKGDFKVVFSPEVPHCIELGSFNAVTASFGLQIASEVVQDIIK
;
A
#
# COMPACT_ATOMS: atom_id res chain seq x y z
N MET A 1 18.48 20.13 27.30
CA MET A 1 17.02 20.47 27.20
C MET A 1 16.29 19.20 26.81
N SER A 2 15.24 18.80 27.56
CA SER A 2 14.40 17.66 27.16
C SER A 2 13.69 17.98 25.84
N GLU A 3 13.64 17.02 24.92
CA GLU A 3 12.87 17.18 23.68
C GLU A 3 11.40 17.49 24.01
N PRO A 4 10.74 18.37 23.23
CA PRO A 4 9.33 18.70 23.46
C PRO A 4 8.47 17.45 23.30
N ILE A 5 7.47 17.31 24.16
CA ILE A 5 6.48 16.23 24.06
C ILE A 5 5.52 16.55 22.90
N ASP A 6 5.48 15.68 21.89
CA ASP A 6 4.59 15.79 20.74
C ASP A 6 4.05 14.40 20.30
N ARG A 7 3.31 14.36 19.18
CA ARG A 7 2.74 13.11 18.61
C ARG A 7 3.78 12.03 18.27
N PHE A 8 5.04 12.38 18.14
CA PHE A 8 6.12 11.47 17.79
C PHE A 8 6.99 11.05 18.99
N THR A 9 6.71 11.51 20.18
CA THR A 9 7.52 11.22 21.38
C THR A 9 7.75 9.72 21.57
N CYS A 10 6.68 8.91 21.58
CA CYS A 10 6.80 7.46 21.72
C CYS A 10 7.50 6.81 20.52
N ILE A 11 7.35 7.37 19.32
CA ILE A 11 8.00 6.90 18.09
C ILE A 11 9.53 7.15 18.20
N ARG A 12 9.94 8.33 18.65
CA ARG A 12 11.36 8.63 18.91
C ARG A 12 11.98 7.71 19.95
N TRP A 13 11.28 7.38 21.03
CA TRP A 13 11.76 6.42 22.02
C TRP A 13 11.98 5.02 21.42
N LEU A 14 11.08 4.58 20.55
CA LEU A 14 11.16 3.27 19.91
C LEU A 14 12.27 3.22 18.84
N PHE A 15 12.31 4.20 17.94
CA PHE A 15 13.20 4.17 16.78
C PHE A 15 14.53 4.90 16.99
N LYS A 16 14.63 5.72 18.03
CA LYS A 16 15.87 6.46 18.38
C LYS A 16 16.45 7.20 17.15
N ASN A 17 17.73 6.99 16.86
CA ASN A 17 18.42 7.61 15.71
C ASN A 17 17.83 7.26 14.34
N ASN A 18 17.04 6.19 14.24
CA ASN A 18 16.39 5.83 13.00
C ASN A 18 15.14 6.68 12.70
N PHE A 19 14.62 7.43 13.68
CA PHE A 19 13.46 8.30 13.45
C PHE A 19 13.73 9.32 12.33
N GLU A 20 14.90 9.93 12.30
CA GLU A 20 15.26 10.89 11.25
C GLU A 20 15.35 10.24 9.87
N LYS A 21 15.80 8.97 9.77
CA LYS A 21 15.75 8.22 8.51
C LYS A 21 14.28 8.03 8.04
N ILE A 22 13.37 7.74 8.97
CA ILE A 22 11.93 7.61 8.68
C ILE A 22 11.37 8.94 8.19
N ARG A 23 11.72 10.05 8.84
CA ARG A 23 11.27 11.40 8.48
C ARG A 23 11.72 11.87 7.10
N GLN A 24 12.81 11.35 6.59
CA GLN A 24 13.35 11.72 5.28
C GLN A 24 12.71 10.97 4.11
N GLN A 25 11.97 9.89 4.38
CA GLN A 25 11.43 9.04 3.32
C GLN A 25 10.23 9.66 2.61
N LYS A 26 10.15 9.34 1.32
CA LYS A 26 9.04 9.70 0.43
C LYS A 26 8.34 8.43 -0.06
N VAL A 27 7.06 8.31 0.24
CA VAL A 27 6.25 7.12 -0.08
C VAL A 27 5.13 7.49 -1.04
N LEU A 28 5.03 6.76 -2.14
CA LEU A 28 3.90 6.82 -3.06
C LEU A 28 3.00 5.62 -2.85
N ILE A 29 1.70 5.84 -2.74
CA ILE A 29 0.69 4.79 -2.62
C ILE A 29 -0.26 4.86 -3.82
N CYS A 30 -0.29 3.80 -4.62
CA CYS A 30 -1.09 3.65 -5.82
C CYS A 30 -2.34 2.81 -5.54
N GLY A 31 -3.54 3.39 -5.71
CA GLY A 31 -4.83 2.79 -5.38
C GLY A 31 -5.21 3.00 -3.91
N VAL A 32 -6.42 3.48 -3.62
CA VAL A 32 -6.90 3.80 -2.27
C VAL A 32 -8.14 2.97 -1.93
N GLY A 33 -7.93 1.70 -1.63
CA GLY A 33 -8.95 0.76 -1.20
C GLY A 33 -8.85 0.41 0.29
N GLY A 34 -9.47 -0.72 0.70
CA GLY A 34 -9.53 -1.16 2.09
C GLY A 34 -8.18 -1.49 2.75
N VAL A 35 -7.16 -1.78 1.97
CA VAL A 35 -5.79 -2.02 2.45
C VAL A 35 -5.10 -0.69 2.77
N VAL A 36 -5.29 0.31 1.91
CA VAL A 36 -4.50 1.54 1.91
C VAL A 36 -4.78 2.44 3.08
N GLY A 37 -6.03 2.58 3.51
CA GLY A 37 -6.36 3.43 4.65
C GLY A 37 -5.49 3.11 5.88
N PHE A 38 -5.26 1.83 6.14
CA PHE A 38 -4.47 1.36 7.28
C PHE A 38 -2.95 1.42 7.03
N ALA A 39 -2.49 1.21 5.79
CA ALA A 39 -1.10 1.45 5.44
C ALA A 39 -0.75 2.94 5.58
N LEU A 40 -1.59 3.82 5.06
CA LEU A 40 -1.46 5.26 5.17
C LEU A 40 -1.45 5.71 6.63
N ASP A 41 -2.43 5.26 7.45
CA ASP A 41 -2.53 5.62 8.86
C ASP A 41 -1.25 5.26 9.63
N ALA A 42 -0.74 4.03 9.44
CA ALA A 42 0.47 3.57 10.09
C ALA A 42 1.71 4.37 9.65
N LEU A 43 1.89 4.62 8.36
CA LEU A 43 3.01 5.40 7.81
C LEU A 43 2.96 6.87 8.24
N TYR A 44 1.75 7.45 8.28
CA TYR A 44 1.54 8.81 8.76
C TYR A 44 1.85 8.95 10.25
N ARG A 45 1.41 7.97 11.06
CA ARG A 45 1.63 7.98 12.53
C ARG A 45 3.08 7.73 12.89
N VAL A 46 3.79 6.88 12.17
CA VAL A 46 5.23 6.66 12.41
C VAL A 46 6.08 7.85 11.97
N GLY A 47 5.55 8.73 11.14
CA GLY A 47 6.18 9.99 10.77
C GLY A 47 6.95 9.98 9.45
N ILE A 48 6.54 9.17 8.47
CA ILE A 48 7.08 9.29 7.09
C ILE A 48 6.99 10.75 6.64
N GLY A 49 8.09 11.27 6.08
CA GLY A 49 8.24 12.70 5.77
C GLY A 49 7.30 13.19 4.68
N GLN A 50 7.15 12.43 3.60
CA GLN A 50 6.25 12.75 2.50
C GLN A 50 5.47 11.51 2.09
N ILE A 51 4.14 11.62 2.07
CA ILE A 51 3.25 10.58 1.57
C ILE A 51 2.41 11.18 0.45
N THR A 52 2.40 10.51 -0.70
CA THR A 52 1.53 10.84 -1.84
C THR A 52 0.61 9.66 -2.09
N ILE A 53 -0.69 9.92 -2.23
CA ILE A 53 -1.70 8.90 -2.55
C ILE A 53 -2.37 9.21 -3.87
N ILE A 54 -2.65 8.18 -4.68
CA ILE A 54 -3.26 8.32 -6.00
C ILE A 54 -4.45 7.39 -6.12
N ASP A 55 -5.62 7.93 -6.43
CA ASP A 55 -6.82 7.21 -6.81
C ASP A 55 -7.80 8.16 -7.51
N LYS A 56 -8.65 7.63 -8.39
CA LYS A 56 -9.71 8.36 -9.09
C LYS A 56 -11.09 8.17 -8.46
N ASP A 57 -11.23 7.20 -7.57
CA ASP A 57 -12.53 6.73 -7.11
C ASP A 57 -13.11 7.64 -6.02
N VAL A 58 -14.44 7.60 -5.93
CA VAL A 58 -15.20 8.17 -4.82
C VAL A 58 -15.61 7.09 -3.83
N PHE A 59 -15.96 7.48 -2.60
CA PHE A 59 -16.49 6.54 -1.63
C PHE A 59 -17.92 6.09 -2.00
N ASP A 60 -18.16 4.80 -1.81
CA ASP A 60 -19.46 4.14 -1.96
C ASP A 60 -19.88 3.50 -0.63
N VAL A 61 -21.18 3.30 -0.43
CA VAL A 61 -21.71 2.69 0.80
C VAL A 61 -21.10 1.33 1.12
N THR A 62 -20.75 0.55 0.09
CA THR A 62 -20.11 -0.76 0.24
C THR A 62 -18.66 -0.69 0.74
N ASN A 63 -18.08 0.51 0.82
CA ASN A 63 -16.74 0.71 1.34
C ASN A 63 -16.71 0.86 2.88
N GLN A 64 -17.85 1.18 3.50
CA GLN A 64 -17.95 1.50 4.93
C GLN A 64 -17.53 0.35 5.85
N ASN A 65 -17.59 -0.89 5.38
CA ASN A 65 -17.16 -2.05 6.15
C ASN A 65 -15.63 -2.18 6.30
N ARG A 66 -14.82 -1.38 5.54
CA ARG A 66 -13.35 -1.57 5.52
C ARG A 66 -12.49 -0.38 5.11
N GLN A 67 -13.04 0.76 4.73
CA GLN A 67 -12.25 1.92 4.26
C GLN A 67 -12.41 3.10 5.22
N ILE A 68 -11.29 3.68 5.64
CA ILE A 68 -11.25 4.89 6.48
C ILE A 68 -11.77 6.07 5.66
N GLY A 69 -12.66 6.87 6.25
CA GLY A 69 -13.27 8.06 5.63
C GLY A 69 -14.48 7.75 4.75
N SER A 70 -14.91 6.49 4.66
CA SER A 70 -16.01 6.04 3.80
C SER A 70 -17.39 6.49 4.24
N GLU A 71 -17.53 7.16 5.38
CA GLU A 71 -18.73 7.85 5.82
C GLU A 71 -19.08 9.01 4.87
N ARG A 72 -18.09 9.55 4.17
CA ARG A 72 -18.23 10.64 3.19
C ARG A 72 -18.54 10.09 1.79
N ILE A 73 -19.69 9.45 1.64
CA ILE A 73 -20.14 8.82 0.38
C ILE A 73 -20.21 9.87 -0.74
N GLY A 74 -19.73 9.48 -1.94
CA GLY A 74 -19.72 10.34 -3.13
C GLY A 74 -18.54 11.30 -3.22
N GLU A 75 -17.76 11.47 -2.14
CA GLU A 75 -16.56 12.29 -2.16
C GLU A 75 -15.32 11.51 -2.63
N SER A 76 -14.36 12.22 -3.23
CA SER A 76 -13.10 11.63 -3.68
C SER A 76 -12.33 11.02 -2.52
N LYS A 77 -11.96 9.72 -2.65
CA LYS A 77 -11.24 8.99 -1.61
C LYS A 77 -9.94 9.70 -1.20
N VAL A 78 -9.16 10.14 -2.17
CA VAL A 78 -7.87 10.78 -1.88
C VAL A 78 -8.02 12.14 -1.23
N LEU A 79 -9.04 12.93 -1.61
CA LEU A 79 -9.27 14.25 -1.00
C LEU A 79 -9.81 14.13 0.44
N VAL A 80 -10.66 13.15 0.70
CA VAL A 80 -11.12 12.84 2.07
C VAL A 80 -9.95 12.43 2.95
N LEU A 81 -9.08 11.54 2.47
CA LEU A 81 -7.91 11.13 3.25
C LEU A 81 -6.90 12.27 3.43
N GLN A 82 -6.72 13.16 2.46
CA GLN A 82 -5.89 14.35 2.63
C GLN A 82 -6.45 15.29 3.71
N ASP A 83 -7.75 15.39 3.81
CA ASP A 83 -8.39 16.16 4.88
C ASP A 83 -8.18 15.53 6.26
N LEU A 84 -8.25 14.20 6.36
CA LEU A 84 -8.02 13.47 7.61
C LEU A 84 -6.53 13.44 8.02
N TYR A 85 -5.63 13.31 7.06
CA TYR A 85 -4.18 13.18 7.27
C TYR A 85 -3.45 14.42 6.74
N LYS A 86 -3.44 15.49 7.54
CA LYS A 86 -2.88 16.78 7.13
C LYS A 86 -1.41 16.68 6.70
N GLY A 87 -1.09 17.27 5.56
CA GLY A 87 0.28 17.33 5.02
C GLY A 87 0.62 16.22 4.02
N ILE A 88 -0.25 15.25 3.77
CA ILE A 88 -0.07 14.32 2.65
C ILE A 88 -0.46 14.99 1.32
N GLN A 89 0.05 14.45 0.22
CA GLN A 89 -0.34 14.86 -1.13
C GLN A 89 -1.40 13.90 -1.69
N ALA A 90 -2.46 14.45 -2.28
CA ALA A 90 -3.53 13.67 -2.90
C ALA A 90 -3.60 13.98 -4.40
N LEU A 91 -3.50 12.95 -5.22
CA LEU A 91 -3.67 13.03 -6.66
C LEU A 91 -4.96 12.33 -7.06
N ASN A 92 -6.03 13.11 -7.26
CA ASN A 92 -7.31 12.59 -7.71
C ASN A 92 -7.29 12.36 -9.23
N LEU A 93 -6.69 11.28 -9.65
CA LEU A 93 -6.54 10.93 -11.06
C LEU A 93 -6.46 9.41 -11.26
N ARG A 94 -6.71 8.98 -12.50
CA ARG A 94 -6.59 7.59 -12.90
C ARG A 94 -5.13 7.25 -13.17
N ILE A 95 -4.68 6.13 -12.61
CA ILE A 95 -3.42 5.51 -13.01
C ILE A 95 -3.71 4.67 -14.26
N ASP A 96 -3.20 5.11 -15.40
CA ASP A 96 -3.26 4.42 -16.68
C ASP A 96 -1.88 4.42 -17.36
N GLU A 97 -1.78 3.87 -18.56
CA GLU A 97 -0.50 3.80 -19.29
C GLU A 97 0.09 5.20 -19.59
N ALA A 98 -0.75 6.21 -19.85
CA ALA A 98 -0.27 7.57 -20.09
C ALA A 98 0.35 8.15 -18.82
N PHE A 99 -0.33 8.00 -17.68
CA PHE A 99 0.21 8.37 -16.37
C PHE A 99 1.54 7.64 -16.07
N LEU A 100 1.56 6.30 -16.23
CA LEU A 100 2.76 5.50 -15.96
C LEU A 100 3.95 5.89 -16.85
N ASN A 101 3.71 6.43 -18.05
CA ASN A 101 4.77 6.88 -18.96
C ASN A 101 5.32 8.27 -18.63
N SER A 102 4.49 9.15 -18.05
CA SER A 102 4.87 10.54 -17.76
C SER A 102 5.31 10.76 -16.31
N PHE A 103 4.94 9.89 -15.38
CA PHE A 103 5.19 10.06 -13.96
C PHE A 103 6.60 9.60 -13.57
N ASN A 104 7.30 10.43 -12.78
CA ASN A 104 8.64 10.09 -12.29
C ASN A 104 8.58 9.34 -10.96
N PHE A 105 8.57 8.02 -11.00
CA PHE A 105 8.58 7.18 -9.81
C PHE A 105 9.87 7.28 -8.99
N ARG A 106 10.98 7.76 -9.57
CA ARG A 106 12.27 7.89 -8.87
C ARG A 106 12.31 9.03 -7.86
N ASP A 107 11.30 9.88 -7.83
CA ASP A 107 11.16 10.93 -6.81
C ASP A 107 10.74 10.36 -5.46
N TYR A 108 10.42 9.06 -5.39
CA TYR A 108 9.97 8.35 -4.19
C TYR A 108 10.93 7.25 -3.81
N ASP A 109 11.10 7.07 -2.49
CA ASP A 109 11.93 6.00 -1.92
C ASP A 109 11.18 4.66 -1.88
N TYR A 110 9.85 4.70 -1.73
CA TYR A 110 8.98 3.53 -1.70
C TYR A 110 7.75 3.74 -2.57
N ILE A 111 7.40 2.69 -3.32
CA ILE A 111 6.17 2.62 -4.12
C ILE A 111 5.32 1.46 -3.58
N LEU A 112 4.11 1.78 -3.13
CA LEU A 112 3.15 0.81 -2.62
C LEU A 112 2.03 0.64 -3.64
N ASP A 113 1.94 -0.56 -4.21
CA ASP A 113 0.94 -0.90 -5.21
C ASP A 113 -0.22 -1.66 -4.54
N CYS A 114 -1.33 -0.99 -4.38
CA CYS A 114 -2.55 -1.54 -3.79
C CYS A 114 -3.75 -1.56 -4.76
N MET A 115 -3.45 -1.49 -6.07
CA MET A 115 -4.47 -1.55 -7.12
C MET A 115 -4.96 -2.99 -7.35
N ASP A 116 -6.17 -3.13 -7.88
CA ASP A 116 -6.77 -4.40 -8.29
C ASP A 116 -6.81 -4.61 -9.80
N ASP A 117 -6.52 -3.58 -10.60
CA ASP A 117 -6.39 -3.63 -12.06
C ASP A 117 -5.09 -4.34 -12.47
N LEU A 118 -5.17 -5.62 -12.79
CA LEU A 118 -3.98 -6.45 -13.10
C LEU A 118 -3.14 -5.95 -14.28
N PRO A 119 -3.69 -5.50 -15.41
CA PRO A 119 -2.94 -4.86 -16.50
C PRO A 119 -2.09 -3.69 -16.02
N ILE A 120 -2.71 -2.71 -15.37
CA ILE A 120 -2.02 -1.50 -14.89
C ILE A 120 -1.03 -1.83 -13.76
N LYS A 121 -1.41 -2.69 -12.83
CA LYS A 121 -0.54 -3.23 -11.77
C LYS A 121 0.73 -3.88 -12.36
N THR A 122 0.58 -4.63 -13.45
CA THR A 122 1.72 -5.24 -14.17
C THR A 122 2.62 -4.18 -14.80
N SER A 123 2.02 -3.18 -15.45
CA SER A 123 2.79 -2.07 -16.06
C SER A 123 3.52 -1.25 -15.00
N LEU A 124 2.90 -0.98 -13.85
CA LEU A 124 3.56 -0.32 -12.72
C LEU A 124 4.76 -1.13 -12.20
N ALA A 125 4.60 -2.45 -12.01
CA ALA A 125 5.71 -3.30 -11.59
C ALA A 125 6.88 -3.27 -12.58
N ILE A 126 6.60 -3.25 -13.90
CA ILE A 126 7.63 -3.11 -14.93
C ILE A 126 8.33 -1.75 -14.86
N LYS A 127 7.59 -0.65 -14.63
CA LYS A 127 8.19 0.68 -14.42
C LYS A 127 9.10 0.72 -13.19
N CYS A 128 8.76 -0.03 -12.16
CA CYS A 128 9.51 -0.11 -10.91
C CYS A 128 10.57 -1.22 -10.89
N GLN A 129 10.81 -1.96 -11.98
CA GLN A 129 11.70 -3.12 -11.99
C GLN A 129 13.16 -2.85 -11.59
N ASN A 130 13.61 -1.60 -11.69
CA ASN A 130 14.96 -1.17 -11.33
C ASN A 130 15.07 -0.62 -9.90
N PHE A 131 13.98 -0.64 -9.13
CA PHE A 131 14.04 -0.33 -7.71
C PHE A 131 14.71 -1.48 -6.96
N ALA A 132 15.45 -1.16 -5.90
CA ALA A 132 16.01 -2.16 -5.02
C ALA A 132 14.90 -3.02 -4.40
N TYR A 133 15.20 -4.28 -4.12
CA TYR A 133 14.25 -5.19 -3.48
C TYR A 133 13.73 -4.61 -2.15
N GLY A 134 12.42 -4.59 -1.98
CA GLY A 134 11.76 -3.98 -0.83
C GLY A 134 11.33 -2.52 -1.02
N LYS A 135 11.77 -1.83 -2.08
CA LYS A 135 11.35 -0.44 -2.38
C LYS A 135 10.04 -0.39 -3.19
N PHE A 136 9.69 -1.47 -3.88
CA PHE A 136 8.38 -1.69 -4.47
C PHE A 136 7.69 -2.85 -3.74
N ILE A 137 6.51 -2.58 -3.15
CA ILE A 137 5.72 -3.56 -2.41
C ILE A 137 4.31 -3.59 -3.00
N SER A 138 3.81 -4.78 -3.33
CA SER A 138 2.51 -4.94 -3.94
C SER A 138 1.56 -5.77 -3.08
N SER A 139 0.34 -5.26 -2.86
CA SER A 139 -0.73 -6.00 -2.20
C SER A 139 -1.38 -6.98 -3.15
N MET A 140 -1.56 -8.22 -2.72
CA MET A 140 -2.38 -9.20 -3.42
C MET A 140 -3.85 -9.14 -2.96
N GLY A 141 -4.66 -10.11 -3.35
CA GLY A 141 -6.08 -10.15 -3.01
C GLY A 141 -6.31 -10.35 -1.51
N SER A 142 -6.92 -9.37 -0.84
CA SER A 142 -7.27 -9.43 0.59
C SER A 142 -8.73 -9.84 0.84
N ALA A 143 -9.58 -9.84 -0.19
CA ALA A 143 -10.99 -10.24 -0.08
C ALA A 143 -11.15 -11.74 0.17
N LYS A 144 -12.32 -12.15 0.70
CA LYS A 144 -12.74 -13.56 0.93
C LYS A 144 -11.91 -14.29 1.98
N ARG A 145 -11.23 -13.57 2.86
CA ARG A 145 -10.38 -14.08 3.94
C ARG A 145 -10.96 -13.70 5.30
N LEU A 146 -10.73 -14.54 6.30
CA LEU A 146 -11.23 -14.35 7.67
C LEU A 146 -10.11 -14.24 8.70
N ASN A 147 -8.95 -14.87 8.45
CA ASN A 147 -7.90 -14.95 9.46
C ASN A 147 -6.63 -14.18 9.03
N PRO A 148 -6.35 -13.02 9.65
CA PRO A 148 -5.16 -12.24 9.35
C PRO A 148 -3.83 -12.94 9.70
N LYS A 149 -3.84 -14.00 10.53
CA LYS A 149 -2.63 -14.77 10.85
C LYS A 149 -2.02 -15.49 9.63
N HIS A 150 -2.80 -15.69 8.56
CA HIS A 150 -2.31 -16.29 7.32
C HIS A 150 -1.61 -15.30 6.39
N ILE A 151 -1.58 -14.02 6.72
CA ILE A 151 -0.90 -13.00 5.90
C ILE A 151 0.60 -13.24 5.93
N GLN A 152 1.21 -13.22 4.75
CA GLN A 152 2.64 -13.43 4.55
C GLN A 152 3.22 -12.36 3.63
N VAL A 153 4.51 -12.11 3.78
CA VAL A 153 5.32 -11.28 2.88
C VAL A 153 6.41 -12.15 2.27
N ARG A 154 6.48 -12.18 0.94
CA ARG A 154 7.49 -12.92 0.20
C ARG A 154 7.82 -12.21 -1.11
N SER A 155 8.81 -12.73 -1.82
CA SER A 155 9.00 -12.45 -3.25
C SER A 155 7.72 -12.74 -4.02
N VAL A 156 7.45 -11.95 -5.06
CA VAL A 156 6.30 -12.20 -5.95
C VAL A 156 6.34 -13.61 -6.52
N TRP A 157 7.53 -14.14 -6.78
CA TRP A 157 7.72 -15.48 -7.36
C TRP A 157 7.48 -16.61 -6.37
N GLU A 158 7.63 -16.36 -5.07
CA GLU A 158 7.43 -17.33 -3.98
C GLU A 158 6.03 -17.31 -3.39
N SER A 159 5.17 -16.36 -3.80
CA SER A 159 3.80 -16.29 -3.31
C SER A 159 2.95 -17.44 -3.83
N TYR A 160 2.05 -17.96 -3.01
CA TYR A 160 1.22 -19.13 -3.30
C TYR A 160 -0.19 -19.02 -2.70
N GLY A 161 -1.09 -19.93 -3.08
CA GLY A 161 -2.45 -20.03 -2.52
C GLY A 161 -3.42 -18.92 -2.91
N ASP A 162 -2.94 -17.80 -3.43
CA ASP A 162 -3.77 -16.68 -3.87
C ASP A 162 -4.00 -16.69 -5.39
N LYS A 163 -5.27 -16.76 -5.80
CA LYS A 163 -5.67 -16.74 -7.23
C LYS A 163 -5.31 -15.42 -7.93
N PHE A 164 -5.42 -14.29 -7.23
CA PHE A 164 -5.07 -12.98 -7.77
C PHE A 164 -3.57 -12.89 -8.00
N GLY A 165 -2.75 -13.26 -7.01
CA GLY A 165 -1.30 -13.30 -7.13
C GLY A 165 -0.81 -14.25 -8.22
N ARG A 166 -1.48 -15.42 -8.42
CA ARG A 166 -1.18 -16.31 -9.54
C ARG A 166 -1.41 -15.62 -10.89
N LYS A 167 -2.58 -14.98 -11.08
CA LYS A 167 -2.86 -14.22 -12.30
C LYS A 167 -1.83 -13.11 -12.52
N PHE A 168 -1.46 -12.39 -11.47
CA PHE A 168 -0.45 -11.34 -11.55
C PHE A 168 0.89 -11.88 -12.03
N ARG A 169 1.39 -13.00 -11.46
CA ARG A 169 2.63 -13.65 -11.93
C ARG A 169 2.53 -14.08 -13.40
N ASP A 170 1.36 -14.57 -13.84
CA ASP A 170 1.14 -14.94 -15.25
C ASP A 170 1.24 -13.73 -16.18
N PHE A 171 0.71 -12.57 -15.77
CA PHE A 171 0.86 -11.31 -16.50
C PHE A 171 2.32 -10.85 -16.56
N LEU A 172 3.03 -10.88 -15.43
CA LEU A 172 4.47 -10.55 -15.35
C LEU A 172 5.30 -11.44 -16.30
N LYS A 173 5.05 -12.76 -16.30
CA LYS A 173 5.73 -13.72 -17.20
C LYS A 173 5.44 -13.41 -18.66
N LYS A 174 4.17 -13.15 -19.05
CA LYS A 174 3.79 -12.78 -20.42
C LYS A 174 4.50 -11.49 -20.89
N ARG A 175 4.71 -10.54 -20.00
CA ARG A 175 5.44 -9.30 -20.26
C ARG A 175 6.96 -9.43 -20.10
N ARG A 176 7.48 -10.65 -19.90
CA ARG A 176 8.91 -10.97 -19.75
C ARG A 176 9.60 -10.17 -18.62
N PHE A 177 8.87 -9.89 -17.55
CA PHE A 177 9.42 -9.22 -16.36
C PHE A 177 10.55 -10.06 -15.74
N LYS A 178 11.69 -9.43 -15.46
CA LYS A 178 12.90 -10.07 -14.92
C LYS A 178 13.21 -9.67 -13.48
N GLY A 179 12.49 -8.70 -12.95
CA GLY A 179 12.70 -8.19 -11.60
C GLY A 179 12.10 -9.08 -10.51
N ASP A 180 12.28 -8.64 -9.30
CA ASP A 180 11.67 -9.21 -8.10
C ASP A 180 11.26 -8.10 -7.14
N PHE A 181 10.21 -8.35 -6.37
CA PHE A 181 9.70 -7.42 -5.35
C PHE A 181 8.85 -8.15 -4.31
N LYS A 182 8.63 -7.49 -3.17
CA LYS A 182 7.80 -8.02 -2.10
C LYS A 182 6.33 -7.96 -2.44
N VAL A 183 5.60 -9.02 -2.10
CA VAL A 183 4.14 -9.05 -2.11
C VAL A 183 3.60 -9.39 -0.73
N VAL A 184 2.52 -8.72 -0.35
CA VAL A 184 1.70 -9.07 0.82
C VAL A 184 0.51 -9.86 0.33
N PHE A 185 0.35 -11.08 0.81
CA PHE A 185 -0.67 -12.03 0.34
C PHE A 185 -1.16 -12.93 1.48
N SER A 186 -2.28 -13.63 1.26
CA SER A 186 -2.75 -14.69 2.14
C SER A 186 -3.03 -15.96 1.34
N PRO A 187 -2.44 -17.10 1.70
CA PRO A 187 -2.75 -18.39 1.10
C PRO A 187 -4.06 -19.01 1.61
N GLU A 188 -4.75 -18.33 2.52
CA GLU A 188 -6.02 -18.80 3.07
C GLU A 188 -7.03 -19.09 1.96
N VAL A 189 -7.73 -20.21 2.06
CA VAL A 189 -8.78 -20.59 1.10
C VAL A 189 -9.92 -19.58 1.14
N PRO A 190 -10.46 -19.14 -0.01
CA PRO A 190 -11.61 -18.24 -0.06
C PRO A 190 -12.84 -18.84 0.64
N HIS A 191 -13.49 -18.06 1.49
CA HIS A 191 -14.68 -18.48 2.27
C HIS A 191 -16.02 -18.17 1.60
N CYS A 192 -16.02 -17.41 0.49
CA CYS A 192 -17.24 -17.05 -0.26
C CYS A 192 -16.96 -16.92 -1.75
N ILE A 193 -18.03 -16.90 -2.55
CA ILE A 193 -17.96 -16.70 -4.01
C ILE A 193 -17.83 -15.20 -4.32
N GLU A 194 -18.65 -14.38 -3.67
CA GLU A 194 -18.71 -12.92 -3.83
C GLU A 194 -17.42 -12.24 -3.31
N LEU A 195 -17.23 -10.97 -3.62
CA LEU A 195 -16.10 -10.17 -3.15
C LEU A 195 -16.33 -9.66 -1.70
N GLY A 196 -16.72 -10.57 -0.81
CA GLY A 196 -16.83 -10.24 0.62
C GLY A 196 -15.50 -9.79 1.21
N SER A 197 -15.53 -8.82 2.09
CA SER A 197 -14.32 -8.27 2.74
C SER A 197 -14.54 -8.12 4.24
N PHE A 198 -13.52 -8.50 5.01
CA PHE A 198 -13.48 -8.34 6.46
C PHE A 198 -12.37 -7.36 6.82
N ASN A 199 -12.74 -6.29 7.56
CA ASN A 199 -11.81 -5.21 7.89
C ASN A 199 -10.54 -5.70 8.59
N ALA A 200 -10.63 -6.64 9.52
CA ALA A 200 -9.46 -7.16 10.23
C ALA A 200 -8.40 -7.75 9.27
N VAL A 201 -8.83 -8.34 8.15
CA VAL A 201 -7.90 -8.87 7.13
C VAL A 201 -7.36 -7.75 6.26
N THR A 202 -8.23 -6.90 5.69
CA THR A 202 -7.78 -5.81 4.80
C THR A 202 -6.88 -4.82 5.53
N ALA A 203 -7.22 -4.48 6.77
CA ALA A 203 -6.39 -3.64 7.64
C ALA A 203 -5.02 -4.26 7.91
N SER A 204 -4.98 -5.56 8.24
CA SER A 204 -3.71 -6.26 8.51
C SER A 204 -2.80 -6.33 7.28
N PHE A 205 -3.34 -6.42 6.06
CA PHE A 205 -2.54 -6.26 4.85
C PHE A 205 -1.86 -4.89 4.80
N GLY A 206 -2.62 -3.82 5.08
CA GLY A 206 -2.09 -2.45 5.11
C GLY A 206 -1.03 -2.25 6.19
N LEU A 207 -1.29 -2.72 7.41
CA LEU A 207 -0.35 -2.66 8.52
C LEU A 207 0.93 -3.44 8.23
N GLN A 208 0.83 -4.60 7.58
CA GLN A 208 1.99 -5.39 7.18
C GLN A 208 2.83 -4.67 6.12
N ILE A 209 2.19 -4.02 5.12
CA ILE A 209 2.89 -3.20 4.12
C ILE A 209 3.67 -2.07 4.82
N ALA A 210 3.03 -1.33 5.72
CA ALA A 210 3.68 -0.27 6.48
C ALA A 210 4.85 -0.78 7.32
N SER A 211 4.68 -1.94 7.97
CA SER A 211 5.74 -2.60 8.74
C SER A 211 6.94 -2.93 7.87
N GLU A 212 6.74 -3.49 6.66
CA GLU A 212 7.82 -3.82 5.73
C GLU A 212 8.63 -2.59 5.31
N VAL A 213 7.94 -1.46 5.04
CA VAL A 213 8.60 -0.18 4.73
C VAL A 213 9.46 0.27 5.89
N VAL A 214 8.89 0.32 7.11
CA VAL A 214 9.61 0.81 8.30
C VAL A 214 10.80 -0.09 8.63
N GLN A 215 10.62 -1.42 8.57
CA GLN A 215 11.71 -2.36 8.83
C GLN A 215 12.84 -2.27 7.80
N ASP A 216 12.53 -1.95 6.54
CA ASP A 216 13.55 -1.73 5.52
C ASP A 216 14.34 -0.42 5.75
N ILE A 217 13.69 0.64 6.23
CA ILE A 217 14.33 1.92 6.54
C ILE A 217 15.33 1.80 7.70
N ILE A 218 15.02 0.98 8.70
CA ILE A 218 15.80 0.88 9.95
C ILE A 218 16.93 -0.15 9.92
N LYS A 219 17.04 -0.92 8.84
CA LYS A 219 18.20 -1.79 8.60
C LYS A 219 19.44 -0.97 8.30
#